data_d939081b2f6f06148482f3e5d8b579d9
#
_entry.id   d939081b2f6f06148482f3e5d8b579d9
#
_cell.length_a   1.000
_cell.length_b   1.000
_cell.length_c   1.000
_cell.angle_alpha   90.00
_cell.angle_beta   90.00
_cell.angle_gamma   90.00
#
_symmetry.space_group_name_H-M   'P 1'
#
loop_
_entity.id
_entity.type
_entity.pdbx_description
1 polymer ?
#
loop_
_entity_poly.entity_id
_entity_poly.type
_entity_poly.pdbx_seq_one_letter_code
_entity_poly.pdbx_strand_id
1 'polypeptide(L)'
;MLTNEYLKRVYDGLAQRNANEPEFLQAVREVLESIQPVVEKHPEYEKAGLIERLVEPERVISFRVPWVDDQGKVQVNRGYRVQFNSAIGPYKGGLRFHPSVNQGILKFLGFEQI
;
A
#
# COMPACT_ATOMS: atom_id res chain seq x y z
N MET A 1 0.34 -20.04 1.58
CA MET A 1 1.48 -20.13 0.66
C MET A 1 1.05 -19.85 -0.77
N LEU A 2 1.74 -18.97 -1.46
CA LEU A 2 1.42 -18.64 -2.85
C LEU A 2 1.92 -19.74 -3.78
N THR A 3 1.00 -20.40 -4.44
CA THR A 3 1.31 -21.44 -5.43
C THR A 3 0.86 -21.05 -6.84
N ASN A 4 -0.11 -20.12 -6.95
CA ASN A 4 -0.57 -19.62 -8.24
C ASN A 4 0.53 -18.81 -8.91
N GLU A 5 0.87 -19.13 -10.15
CA GLU A 5 2.01 -18.49 -10.83
C GLU A 5 1.79 -17.00 -11.11
N TYR A 6 0.56 -16.62 -11.44
CA TYR A 6 0.23 -15.21 -11.64
C TYR A 6 0.45 -14.40 -10.37
N LEU A 7 -0.09 -14.86 -9.24
CA LEU A 7 0.07 -14.17 -7.97
C LEU A 7 1.53 -14.11 -7.52
N LYS A 8 2.27 -15.20 -7.72
CA LYS A 8 3.71 -15.21 -7.41
C LYS A 8 4.46 -14.18 -8.25
N ARG A 9 4.18 -14.11 -9.54
CA ARG A 9 4.84 -13.15 -10.43
C ARG A 9 4.57 -11.71 -9.99
N VAL A 10 3.31 -11.40 -9.67
CA VAL A 10 2.94 -10.06 -9.20
C VAL A 10 3.63 -9.74 -7.88
N TYR A 11 3.61 -10.68 -6.94
CA TYR A 11 4.25 -10.47 -5.65
C TYR A 11 5.76 -10.29 -5.76
N ASP A 12 6.41 -11.12 -6.57
CA ASP A 12 7.87 -11.03 -6.73
C ASP A 12 8.28 -9.68 -7.34
N GLY A 13 7.54 -9.21 -8.34
CA GLY A 13 7.79 -7.89 -8.92
C GLY A 13 7.58 -6.77 -7.91
N LEU A 14 6.52 -6.87 -7.11
CA LEU A 14 6.23 -5.89 -6.07
C LEU A 14 7.34 -5.89 -5.00
N ALA A 15 7.82 -7.07 -4.61
CA ALA A 15 8.87 -7.19 -3.60
C ALA A 15 10.17 -6.53 -4.05
N GLN A 16 10.51 -6.60 -5.33
CA GLN A 16 11.68 -5.93 -5.86
C GLN A 16 11.55 -4.41 -5.83
N ARG A 17 10.36 -3.89 -6.17
CA ARG A 17 10.12 -2.43 -6.19
C ARG A 17 9.97 -1.83 -4.80
N ASN A 18 9.54 -2.62 -3.83
CA ASN A 18 9.18 -2.16 -2.50
C ASN A 18 9.96 -2.89 -1.40
N ALA A 19 11.23 -3.23 -1.67
CA ALA A 19 12.05 -4.03 -0.77
C ALA A 19 12.24 -3.39 0.61
N ASN A 20 12.11 -2.06 0.70
CA ASN A 20 12.24 -1.32 1.96
C ASN A 20 10.90 -1.12 2.69
N GLU A 21 9.86 -1.85 2.30
CA GLU A 21 8.52 -1.71 2.88
C GLU A 21 8.00 -3.08 3.35
N PRO A 22 8.62 -3.68 4.38
CA PRO A 22 8.30 -5.05 4.78
C PRO A 22 6.87 -5.24 5.30
N GLU A 23 6.31 -4.26 5.99
CA GLU A 23 4.95 -4.36 6.51
C GLU A 23 3.93 -4.39 5.38
N PHE A 24 4.13 -3.56 4.37
CA PHE A 24 3.26 -3.56 3.19
C PHE A 24 3.36 -4.88 2.43
N LEU A 25 4.58 -5.38 2.22
CA LEU A 25 4.79 -6.65 1.51
C LEU A 25 4.14 -7.81 2.24
N GLN A 26 4.21 -7.84 3.57
CA GLN A 26 3.56 -8.90 4.34
C GLN A 26 2.04 -8.84 4.21
N ALA A 27 1.45 -7.66 4.29
CA ALA A 27 0.01 -7.50 4.12
C ALA A 27 -0.45 -7.96 2.74
N VAL A 28 0.29 -7.60 1.70
CA VAL A 28 -0.01 -8.04 0.33
C VAL A 28 0.04 -9.55 0.24
N ARG A 29 1.08 -10.16 0.79
CA ARG A 29 1.23 -11.62 0.76
C ARG A 29 0.04 -12.32 1.42
N GLU A 30 -0.36 -11.87 2.59
CA GLU A 30 -1.49 -12.46 3.32
C GLU A 30 -2.78 -12.36 2.52
N VAL A 31 -3.05 -11.21 1.93
CA VAL A 31 -4.25 -11.01 1.11
C VAL A 31 -4.21 -11.90 -0.13
N LEU A 32 -3.08 -11.93 -0.84
CA LEU A 32 -2.96 -12.75 -2.05
C LEU A 32 -3.11 -14.24 -1.75
N GLU A 33 -2.58 -14.71 -0.62
CA GLU A 33 -2.78 -16.09 -0.21
C GLU A 33 -4.26 -16.38 0.05
N SER A 34 -4.98 -15.47 0.67
CA SER A 34 -6.39 -15.68 0.99
C SER A 34 -7.31 -15.62 -0.22
N ILE A 35 -6.99 -14.81 -1.23
CA ILE A 35 -7.82 -14.70 -2.44
C ILE A 35 -7.40 -15.68 -3.56
N GLN A 36 -6.34 -16.45 -3.35
CA GLN A 36 -5.81 -17.34 -4.36
C GLN A 36 -6.87 -18.30 -4.94
N PRO A 37 -7.74 -18.95 -4.13
CA PRO A 37 -8.77 -19.82 -4.71
C PRO A 37 -9.73 -19.09 -5.66
N VAL A 38 -10.02 -17.81 -5.38
CA VAL A 38 -10.90 -17.02 -6.25
C VAL A 38 -10.19 -16.68 -7.56
N VAL A 39 -8.93 -16.27 -7.48
CA VAL A 39 -8.15 -15.91 -8.68
C VAL A 39 -7.99 -17.13 -9.61
N GLU A 40 -7.82 -18.31 -9.06
CA GLU A 40 -7.70 -19.55 -9.85
C GLU A 40 -8.95 -19.83 -10.66
N LYS A 41 -10.12 -19.40 -10.19
CA LYS A 41 -11.40 -19.59 -10.88
C LYS A 41 -11.71 -18.52 -11.91
N HIS A 42 -10.91 -17.45 -11.96
CA HIS A 42 -11.19 -16.27 -12.77
C HIS A 42 -9.97 -15.83 -13.58
N PRO A 43 -9.60 -16.59 -14.64
CA PRO A 43 -8.43 -16.22 -15.45
C PRO A 43 -8.55 -14.86 -16.13
N GLU A 44 -9.76 -14.33 -16.27
CA GLU A 44 -9.98 -12.98 -16.79
C GLU A 44 -9.38 -11.89 -15.94
N TYR A 45 -9.15 -12.15 -14.65
CA TYR A 45 -8.50 -11.16 -13.75
C TYR A 45 -7.05 -10.90 -14.16
N GLU A 46 -6.33 -11.91 -14.61
CA GLU A 46 -4.97 -11.74 -15.11
C GLU A 46 -4.95 -10.86 -16.35
N LYS A 47 -5.86 -11.10 -17.28
CA LYS A 47 -5.96 -10.31 -18.52
C LYS A 47 -6.27 -8.85 -18.23
N ALA A 48 -7.06 -8.58 -17.20
CA ALA A 48 -7.43 -7.23 -16.81
C ALA A 48 -6.37 -6.52 -15.97
N GLY A 49 -5.31 -7.23 -15.57
CA GLY A 49 -4.29 -6.67 -14.68
C GLY A 49 -4.86 -6.32 -13.32
N LEU A 50 -5.83 -7.08 -12.83
CA LEU A 50 -6.55 -6.75 -11.61
C LEU A 50 -5.64 -6.71 -10.38
N ILE A 51 -4.81 -7.73 -10.20
CA ILE A 51 -3.97 -7.81 -9.02
C ILE A 51 -2.85 -6.76 -9.08
N GLU A 52 -2.30 -6.51 -10.25
CA GLU A 52 -1.30 -5.46 -10.44
C GLU A 52 -1.86 -4.09 -10.02
N ARG A 53 -3.11 -3.80 -10.37
CA ARG A 53 -3.76 -2.54 -9.99
C ARG A 53 -4.13 -2.51 -8.51
N LEU A 54 -4.45 -3.66 -7.93
CA LEU A 54 -4.87 -3.75 -6.53
C LEU A 54 -3.70 -3.45 -5.58
N VAL A 55 -2.51 -3.95 -5.90
CA VAL A 55 -1.34 -3.83 -5.03
C VAL A 55 -0.52 -2.56 -5.27
N GLU A 56 -0.87 -1.77 -6.27
CA GLU A 56 -0.18 -0.51 -6.59
C GLU A 56 -1.08 0.66 -6.24
N PRO A 57 -0.66 1.57 -5.36
CA PRO A 57 -1.48 2.75 -5.07
C PRO A 57 -1.63 3.62 -6.31
N GLU A 58 -2.78 4.30 -6.44
CA GLU A 58 -3.01 5.23 -7.55
C GLU A 58 -2.07 6.43 -7.46
N ARG A 59 -1.78 6.88 -6.24
CA ARG A 59 -0.90 8.03 -6.02
C ARG A 59 -0.35 7.99 -4.60
N VAL A 60 0.90 8.41 -4.46
CA VAL A 60 1.52 8.67 -3.17
C VAL A 60 2.01 10.11 -3.18
N ILE A 61 1.65 10.88 -2.16
CA ILE A 61 2.09 12.27 -2.01
C ILE A 61 2.94 12.34 -0.75
N SER A 62 4.17 12.81 -0.91
CA SER A 62 5.08 13.08 0.20
C SER A 62 5.33 14.58 0.25
N PHE A 63 5.22 15.18 1.43
CA PHE A 63 5.30 16.63 1.54
C PHE A 63 5.95 17.06 2.86
N ARG A 64 6.46 18.28 2.85
CA ARG A 64 7.11 18.90 3.99
C ARG A 64 6.06 19.62 4.83
N VAL A 65 6.14 19.44 6.16
CA VAL A 65 5.25 20.11 7.11
C VAL A 65 6.10 20.91 8.08
N PRO A 66 6.38 22.21 7.80
CA PRO A 66 7.05 23.07 8.77
C PRO A 66 6.05 23.58 9.82
N TRP A 67 6.50 23.66 11.07
CA TRP A 67 5.67 24.14 12.17
C TRP A 67 6.54 24.70 13.28
N VAL A 68 5.97 25.52 14.17
CA VAL A 68 6.67 26.14 15.28
C VAL A 68 6.21 25.48 16.57
N ASP A 69 7.18 24.99 17.36
CA ASP A 69 6.87 24.33 18.62
C ASP A 69 6.61 25.34 19.75
N ASP A 70 6.30 24.83 20.94
CA ASP A 70 5.98 25.67 22.11
C ASP A 70 7.16 26.53 22.59
N GLN A 71 8.36 26.19 22.15
CA GLN A 71 9.59 26.96 22.50
C GLN A 71 9.96 27.96 21.42
N GLY A 72 9.11 28.14 20.40
CA GLY A 72 9.34 29.06 19.31
C GLY A 72 10.33 28.56 18.27
N LYS A 73 10.68 27.27 18.33
CA LYS A 73 11.65 26.68 17.41
C LYS A 73 10.93 26.08 16.20
N VAL A 74 11.48 26.30 15.01
CA VAL A 74 10.94 25.74 13.77
C VAL A 74 11.28 24.25 13.70
N GLN A 75 10.26 23.43 13.52
CA GLN A 75 10.39 22.01 13.28
C GLN A 75 9.93 21.71 11.86
N VAL A 76 10.50 20.65 11.27
CA VAL A 76 10.10 20.21 9.92
C VAL A 76 9.80 18.73 9.96
N ASN A 77 8.56 18.40 9.68
CA ASN A 77 8.12 17.01 9.60
C ASN A 77 7.84 16.64 8.15
N ARG A 78 7.70 15.34 7.90
CA ARG A 78 7.32 14.83 6.60
C ARG A 78 5.94 14.20 6.69
N GLY A 79 5.05 14.61 5.79
CA GLY A 79 3.72 14.03 5.70
C GLY A 79 3.60 13.14 4.49
N TYR A 80 2.70 12.17 4.58
CA TYR A 80 2.43 11.23 3.49
C TYR A 80 0.93 11.07 3.30
N ARG A 81 0.50 10.99 2.06
CA ARG A 81 -0.85 10.57 1.71
C ARG A 81 -0.76 9.46 0.67
N VAL A 82 -1.26 8.29 1.02
CA VAL A 82 -1.31 7.15 0.11
C VAL A 82 -2.74 6.98 -0.38
N GLN A 83 -2.93 7.04 -1.68
CA GLN A 83 -4.23 6.92 -2.34
C GLN A 83 -4.24 5.61 -3.10
N PHE A 84 -4.90 4.59 -2.54
CA PHE A 84 -4.86 3.26 -3.13
C PHE A 84 -5.86 3.07 -4.26
N ASN A 85 -7.13 3.27 -3.99
CA ASN A 85 -8.14 2.92 -4.98
C ASN A 85 -9.38 3.80 -4.81
N SER A 86 -9.83 4.40 -5.91
CA SER A 86 -11.00 5.29 -5.93
C SER A 86 -12.23 4.64 -6.55
N ALA A 87 -12.23 3.32 -6.75
CA ALA A 87 -13.29 2.62 -7.47
C ALA A 87 -14.68 2.79 -6.86
N ILE A 88 -14.77 2.91 -5.53
CA ILE A 88 -16.04 3.07 -4.83
C ILE A 88 -16.22 4.45 -4.21
N GLY A 89 -15.32 5.38 -4.48
CA GLY A 89 -15.42 6.74 -3.98
C GLY A 89 -14.06 7.36 -3.68
N PRO A 90 -14.08 8.58 -3.10
CA PRO A 90 -12.84 9.26 -2.77
C PRO A 90 -12.05 8.53 -1.69
N TYR A 91 -10.74 8.74 -1.68
CA TYR A 91 -9.84 8.12 -0.71
C TYR A 91 -10.17 8.61 0.70
N LYS A 92 -10.41 7.69 1.62
CA LYS A 92 -10.77 8.04 2.99
C LYS A 92 -10.26 6.99 3.95
N GLY A 93 -9.56 7.44 4.97
CA GLY A 93 -9.08 6.62 6.06
C GLY A 93 -8.68 7.50 7.23
N GLY A 94 -8.16 6.89 8.29
CA GLY A 94 -7.73 7.62 9.47
C GLY A 94 -6.39 8.30 9.30
N LEU A 95 -6.03 9.11 10.30
CA LEU A 95 -4.72 9.72 10.40
C LEU A 95 -3.90 8.96 11.45
N ARG A 96 -2.58 8.91 11.25
CA ARG A 96 -1.67 8.34 12.24
C ARG A 96 -0.53 9.31 12.49
N PHE A 97 -0.34 9.68 13.76
CA PHE A 97 0.76 10.51 14.24
C PHE A 97 1.63 9.67 15.15
N HIS A 98 2.82 9.29 14.67
CA HIS A 98 3.78 8.52 15.46
C HIS A 98 5.15 8.59 14.78
N PRO A 99 6.24 8.60 15.55
CA PRO A 99 7.58 8.66 14.94
C PRO A 99 7.92 7.49 14.01
N SER A 100 7.24 6.34 14.18
CA SER A 100 7.47 5.17 13.33
C SER A 100 6.79 5.26 11.97
N VAL A 101 5.95 6.29 11.72
CA VAL A 101 5.23 6.41 10.45
C VAL A 101 6.20 6.70 9.31
N ASN A 102 6.08 5.91 8.25
CA ASN A 102 6.78 6.13 7.00
C ASN A 102 5.86 5.71 5.84
N GLN A 103 6.34 5.88 4.62
CA GLN A 103 5.52 5.57 3.44
C GLN A 103 5.09 4.11 3.39
N GLY A 104 5.96 3.17 3.77
CA GLY A 104 5.64 1.75 3.80
C GLY A 104 4.53 1.41 4.79
N ILE A 105 4.57 2.01 5.98
CA ILE A 105 3.53 1.83 6.99
C ILE A 105 2.18 2.33 6.49
N LEU A 106 2.15 3.49 5.81
CA LEU A 106 0.90 4.02 5.27
C LEU A 106 0.38 3.18 4.12
N LYS A 107 1.25 2.62 3.27
CA LYS A 107 0.84 1.66 2.25
C LYS A 107 0.23 0.41 2.87
N PHE A 108 0.83 -0.10 3.94
CA PHE A 108 0.29 -1.22 4.69
C PHE A 108 -1.13 -0.93 5.19
N LEU A 109 -1.30 0.21 5.86
CA LEU A 109 -2.61 0.59 6.40
C LEU A 109 -3.65 0.83 5.30
N GLY A 110 -3.26 1.52 4.24
CA GLY A 110 -4.15 1.79 3.11
C GLY A 110 -4.57 0.51 2.40
N PHE A 111 -3.65 -0.40 2.19
CA PHE A 111 -3.96 -1.66 1.53
C PHE A 111 -4.94 -2.51 2.34
N GLU A 112 -4.80 -2.53 3.65
CA GLU A 112 -5.72 -3.29 4.51
C GLU A 112 -7.14 -2.74 4.52
N GLN A 113 -7.33 -1.50 4.08
CA GLN A 113 -8.64 -0.83 4.08
C GLN A 113 -9.40 -0.95 2.75
N ILE A 114 -8.78 -1.52 1.74
CA ILE A 114 -9.44 -1.67 0.43
C ILE A 114 -10.25 -2.96 0.29
#